data_d06f8b3013adbfcb2f80ce5d41f04e18
#
_entry.id   d06f8b3013adbfcb2f80ce5d41f04e18
#
_cell.length_a   1.000
_cell.length_b   1.000
_cell.length_c   1.000
_cell.angle_alpha   90.00
_cell.angle_beta   90.00
_cell.angle_gamma   90.00
#
_symmetry.space_group_name_H-M   'P 1'
#
loop_
_entity.id
_entity.type
_entity.pdbx_description
1 polymer ?
#
loop_
_entity_poly.entity_id
_entity_poly.type
_entity_poly.pdbx_seq_one_letter_code
_entity_poly.pdbx_strand_id
1 'polypeptide(L)' 'MTTAPGVHYEIKVDGVVRSHRDVRDTAIEAARFLKQRNPNAKITITDVRDGSVVPHDRSV' A
#
# COMPACT_ATOMS: atom_id res chain seq x y z
N MET A 1 -13.82 -16.30 -2.79
CA MET A 1 -13.41 -16.24 -2.59
C MET A 1 -12.51 -16.23 -2.23
N THR A 2 -11.98 -16.15 -2.49
CA THR A 2 -11.01 -16.43 -2.01
C THR A 2 -9.99 -15.53 -2.11
N THR A 3 -9.67 -14.76 -1.22
CA THR A 3 -8.56 -13.92 -1.15
C THR A 3 -7.36 -14.76 -0.99
N ALA A 4 -6.35 -14.48 -1.72
CA ALA A 4 -5.12 -15.21 -1.55
C ALA A 4 -4.61 -14.99 -0.15
N PRO A 5 -4.14 -16.03 0.51
CA PRO A 5 -3.57 -15.88 1.82
C PRO A 5 -2.40 -14.92 1.76
N GLY A 6 -2.29 -14.08 2.73
CA GLY A 6 -1.16 -13.18 2.79
C GLY A 6 -1.34 -11.87 2.05
N VAL A 7 -2.44 -11.67 1.38
CA VAL A 7 -2.66 -10.41 0.69
C VAL A 7 -3.58 -9.59 1.56
N HIS A 8 -3.00 -8.78 2.45
CA HIS A 8 -3.78 -7.96 3.35
C HIS A 8 -3.68 -6.48 3.02
N TYR A 9 -2.68 -6.07 2.27
CA TYR A 9 -2.48 -4.65 1.99
C TYR A 9 -2.32 -4.43 0.51
N GLU A 10 -3.05 -3.45 -0.01
CA GLU A 10 -2.92 -3.04 -1.40
C GLU A 10 -2.26 -1.68 -1.44
N ILE A 11 -1.25 -1.52 -2.25
CA ILE A 11 -0.57 -0.26 -2.44
C ILE A 11 -1.04 0.33 -3.75
N LYS A 12 -1.65 1.51 -3.69
CA LYS A 12 -2.20 2.17 -4.86
C LYS A 12 -1.41 3.40 -5.22
N VAL A 13 -1.27 3.61 -6.52
CA VAL A 13 -0.67 4.82 -7.06
C VAL A 13 -1.77 5.53 -7.83
N ASP A 14 -2.18 6.69 -7.37
CA ASP A 14 -3.24 7.47 -7.97
C ASP A 14 -4.54 6.65 -8.12
N GLY A 15 -4.81 5.84 -7.10
CA GLY A 15 -6.04 5.06 -7.08
C GLY A 15 -5.97 3.72 -7.80
N VAL A 16 -4.83 3.40 -8.40
CA VAL A 16 -4.68 2.14 -9.13
C VAL A 16 -3.78 1.21 -8.32
N VAL A 17 -4.25 -0.01 -8.07
CA VAL A 17 -3.47 -0.97 -7.30
C VAL A 17 -2.24 -1.38 -8.09
N ARG A 18 -1.06 -1.19 -7.49
CA ARG A 18 0.17 -1.54 -8.15
C ARG A 18 0.91 -2.66 -7.45
N SER A 19 0.61 -2.91 -6.19
CA SER A 19 1.36 -3.89 -5.45
C SER A 19 0.52 -4.43 -4.31
N HIS A 20 0.88 -5.60 -3.81
CA HIS A 20 0.21 -6.22 -2.68
C HIS A 20 1.26 -6.71 -1.72
N ARG A 21 0.97 -6.65 -0.43
CA ARG A 21 1.85 -7.20 0.59
C ARG A 21 1.00 -7.82 1.67
N ASP A 22 1.58 -8.78 2.39
CA ASP A 22 0.86 -9.43 3.46
C ASP A 22 1.24 -8.88 4.83
N VAL A 23 2.32 -8.16 4.93
CA VAL A 23 2.80 -7.62 6.19
C VAL A 23 2.84 -6.11 6.08
N ARG A 24 2.42 -5.43 7.15
CA ARG A 24 2.34 -3.98 7.13
C ARG A 24 3.68 -3.32 6.85
N ASP A 25 4.75 -3.84 7.46
CA ASP A 25 6.07 -3.22 7.28
C ASP A 25 6.54 -3.30 5.84
N THR A 26 6.31 -4.43 5.18
CA THR A 26 6.72 -4.55 3.79
C THR A 26 5.82 -3.71 2.89
N ALA A 27 4.56 -3.53 3.27
CA ALA A 27 3.67 -2.65 2.52
C ALA A 27 4.15 -1.21 2.59
N ILE A 28 4.60 -0.78 3.76
CA ILE A 28 5.12 0.57 3.93
C ILE A 28 6.39 0.76 3.10
N GLU A 29 7.27 -0.24 3.10
CA GLU A 29 8.47 -0.16 2.29
C GLU A 29 8.14 -0.09 0.80
N ALA A 30 7.18 -0.89 0.35
CA ALA A 30 6.77 -0.85 -1.04
C ALA A 30 6.19 0.51 -1.40
N ALA A 31 5.41 1.09 -0.50
CA ALA A 31 4.83 2.41 -0.75
C ALA A 31 5.92 3.47 -0.85
N ARG A 32 6.94 3.39 0.00
CA ARG A 32 8.03 4.33 -0.07
C ARG A 32 8.79 4.21 -1.37
N PHE A 33 9.01 2.98 -1.81
CA PHE A 33 9.69 2.74 -3.07
C PHE A 33 8.91 3.37 -4.22
N LEU A 34 7.60 3.14 -4.24
CA LEU A 34 6.77 3.71 -5.29
C LEU A 34 6.75 5.23 -5.22
N LYS A 35 6.77 5.79 -4.02
CA LYS A 35 6.78 7.24 -3.88
C LYS A 35 8.08 7.83 -4.41
N GLN A 36 9.18 7.15 -4.19
CA GLN A 36 10.45 7.63 -4.73
C GLN A 36 10.44 7.64 -6.25
N ARG A 37 9.80 6.66 -6.85
CA ARG A 37 9.76 6.59 -8.30
C ARG A 37 8.69 7.50 -8.89
N ASN A 38 7.69 7.85 -8.10
CA ASN A 38 6.58 8.67 -8.57
C ASN A 38 6.31 9.77 -7.57
N PRO A 39 7.24 10.73 -7.44
CA PRO A 39 7.15 11.69 -6.34
C PRO A 39 5.91 12.57 -6.37
N ASN A 40 5.31 12.74 -7.52
CA ASN A 40 4.10 13.55 -7.62
C ASN A 40 2.82 12.74 -7.55
N ALA A 41 2.93 11.45 -7.38
CA ALA A 41 1.75 10.60 -7.34
C ALA A 41 1.25 10.45 -5.92
N LYS A 42 -0.03 10.14 -5.78
CA LYS A 42 -0.60 9.89 -4.49
C LYS A 42 -0.49 8.40 -4.20
N ILE A 43 0.26 8.05 -3.19
CA ILE A 43 0.47 6.66 -2.83
C ILE A 43 -0.39 6.35 -1.61
N THR A 44 -1.16 5.28 -1.67
CA THR A 44 -2.07 4.91 -0.60
C THR A 44 -1.92 3.44 -0.30
N ILE A 45 -1.92 3.08 0.98
CA ILE A 45 -1.96 1.69 1.40
C ILE A 45 -3.34 1.44 1.98
N THR A 46 -4.02 0.42 1.52
CA THR A 46 -5.34 0.05 2.03
C THR A 46 -5.27 -1.34 2.63
N ASP A 47 -5.81 -1.49 3.83
CA ASP A 47 -5.94 -2.79 4.46
C ASP A 47 -7.23 -3.39 3.89
N VAL A 48 -7.10 -4.45 3.12
CA VAL A 48 -8.25 -5.00 2.43
C VAL A 48 -9.22 -5.72 3.35
N ARG A 49 -8.81 -5.98 4.58
CA ARG A 49 -9.68 -6.69 5.51
C ARG A 49 -10.80 -5.80 6.02
N ASP A 50 -10.55 -4.51 6.18
CA ASP A 50 -11.56 -3.60 6.69
C ASP A 50 -11.65 -2.30 5.88
N GLY A 51 -10.86 -2.18 4.84
CA GLY A 51 -10.92 -0.99 3.98
C GLY A 51 -10.23 0.24 4.55
N SER A 52 -9.56 0.12 5.66
CA SER A 52 -8.94 1.30 6.26
C SER A 52 -7.67 1.68 5.52
N VAL A 53 -7.29 2.94 5.64
CA VAL A 53 -6.07 3.44 5.02
C VAL A 53 -4.97 3.38 6.06
N VAL A 54 -3.85 2.79 5.69
CA VAL A 54 -2.70 2.65 6.56
C VAL A 54 -1.77 3.83 6.37
N PRO A 55 -1.50 4.62 7.39
CA PRO A 55 -0.56 5.73 7.26
C PRO A 55 0.83 5.22 6.98
N HIS A 56 1.49 5.78 5.98
CA HIS A 56 2.84 5.36 5.64
C HIS A 56 3.78 6.52 5.41
N ASP A 57 3.23 7.70 5.24
CA ASP A 57 4.06 8.82 4.99
C ASP A 57 4.33 9.48 6.28
N ARG A 58 5.52 9.35 6.84
CA ARG A 58 5.79 9.85 8.02
C ARG A 58 6.33 11.02 7.87
N SER A 59 5.95 11.91 7.57
CA SER A 59 6.50 13.11 7.36
C SER A 59 7.17 13.66 8.45
N VAL A 60 7.55 13.08 9.28
CA VAL A 60 8.16 13.66 10.33
C VAL A 60 9.32 13.78 10.35
#